data_522c947c844333d8c4c6f6070fde5134
#
_entry.id   522c947c844333d8c4c6f6070fde5134
#
_cell.length_a   1.000
_cell.length_b   1.000
_cell.length_c   1.000
_cell.angle_alpha   90.00
_cell.angle_beta   90.00
_cell.angle_gamma   90.00
#
_symmetry.space_group_name_H-M   'P 1'
#
loop_
_entity.id
_entity.type
_entity.pdbx_description
1 polymer ?
#
loop_
_entity_poly.entity_id
_entity_poly.type
_entity_poly.pdbx_seq_one_letter_code
_entity_poly.pdbx_strand_id
1 'polypeptide(L)'
;MKKKIMAAALAVCMMATLVAGMTLAYFTDTESKTNTFTVGNVDITLTEPSWLGDTSDDAVRLIPGKTIAKDPTITVATTSQTAYTFMKVQLSADFLELLNTWATAQNVTDPSAVIGAWFKTPEGYSPKIMAMGSDYVILGVLSPKAAGESVKYFDAVTVPGTVTQNMIKANGTYTINITAYAIQAEGFVGENADAQADRLAAFTALFPDETPLA
;
A
#
# COMPACT_ATOMS: atom_id res chain seq x y z
N MET A 1 56.97 -35.37 50.09
CA MET A 1 56.82 -34.00 49.59
C MET A 1 56.00 -33.91 48.30
N LYS A 2 56.23 -34.68 47.24
CA LYS A 2 55.54 -34.62 45.96
C LYS A 2 54.01 -34.72 46.04
N LYS A 3 53.47 -35.63 46.94
CA LYS A 3 52.01 -35.80 47.12
C LYS A 3 51.32 -34.58 47.75
N LYS A 4 52.01 -33.86 48.66
CA LYS A 4 51.47 -32.63 49.28
C LYS A 4 51.43 -31.45 48.33
N ILE A 5 52.41 -31.35 47.41
CA ILE A 5 52.47 -30.33 46.40
C ILE A 5 51.38 -30.55 45.33
N MET A 6 51.16 -31.82 44.97
CA MET A 6 50.11 -32.19 44.02
C MET A 6 48.69 -31.93 44.58
N ALA A 7 48.49 -32.19 45.87
CA ALA A 7 47.21 -31.88 46.55
C ALA A 7 46.94 -30.37 46.62
N ALA A 8 48.01 -29.56 46.91
CA ALA A 8 47.89 -28.11 46.91
C ALA A 8 47.62 -27.52 45.50
N ALA A 9 48.25 -28.05 44.48
CA ALA A 9 47.99 -27.64 43.09
C ALA A 9 46.56 -27.95 42.65
N LEU A 10 46.03 -29.13 43.02
CA LEU A 10 44.67 -29.53 42.74
C LEU A 10 43.64 -28.62 43.43
N ALA A 11 43.89 -28.23 44.68
CA ALA A 11 43.05 -27.33 45.43
C ALA A 11 43.00 -25.92 44.84
N VAL A 12 44.15 -25.41 44.36
CA VAL A 12 44.22 -24.12 43.66
C VAL A 12 43.46 -24.16 42.35
N CYS A 13 43.59 -25.23 41.54
CA CYS A 13 42.83 -25.41 40.31
C CYS A 13 41.31 -25.46 40.59
N MET A 14 40.85 -26.17 41.61
CA MET A 14 39.42 -26.20 41.95
C MET A 14 38.90 -24.84 42.42
N MET A 15 39.68 -24.08 43.18
CA MET A 15 39.28 -22.71 43.57
C MET A 15 39.23 -21.78 42.36
N ALA A 16 40.15 -21.89 41.42
CA ALA A 16 40.17 -21.08 40.19
C ALA A 16 38.96 -21.37 39.31
N THR A 17 38.53 -22.63 39.18
CA THR A 17 37.30 -23.00 38.43
C THR A 17 36.02 -22.54 39.10
N LEU A 18 35.95 -22.53 40.41
CA LEU A 18 34.80 -22.00 41.16
C LEU A 18 34.68 -20.48 40.99
N VAL A 19 35.78 -19.74 41.09
CA VAL A 19 35.78 -18.29 40.89
C VAL A 19 35.43 -17.93 39.44
N ALA A 20 35.95 -18.64 38.45
CA ALA A 20 35.60 -18.44 37.04
C ALA A 20 34.14 -18.77 36.76
N GLY A 21 33.60 -19.84 37.35
CA GLY A 21 32.18 -20.22 37.24
C GLY A 21 31.24 -19.18 37.85
N MET A 22 31.62 -18.63 39.03
CA MET A 22 30.81 -17.58 39.68
C MET A 22 30.83 -16.25 38.93
N THR A 23 31.96 -15.87 38.30
CA THR A 23 32.06 -14.66 37.49
C THR A 23 31.27 -14.78 36.18
N LEU A 24 31.23 -15.95 35.56
CA LEU A 24 30.39 -16.17 34.38
C LEU A 24 28.88 -16.18 34.70
N ALA A 25 28.49 -16.73 35.89
CA ALA A 25 27.12 -16.70 36.36
C ALA A 25 26.64 -15.27 36.71
N TYR A 26 27.54 -14.38 37.10
CA TYR A 26 27.20 -13.00 37.48
C TYR A 26 27.01 -12.08 36.23
N PHE A 27 27.51 -12.47 35.07
CA PHE A 27 27.35 -11.70 33.80
C PHE A 27 26.26 -12.24 32.88
N THR A 28 25.58 -13.31 33.28
CA THR A 28 24.41 -13.84 32.54
C THR A 28 23.12 -13.64 33.36
N ASP A 29 22.87 -12.41 33.76
CA ASP A 29 21.50 -12.01 34.07
C ASP A 29 20.83 -11.64 32.75
N THR A 30 20.26 -12.64 32.12
CA THR A 30 19.40 -12.46 30.96
C THR A 30 18.00 -12.13 31.48
N GLU A 31 17.75 -10.86 31.79
CA GLU A 31 16.37 -10.38 31.83
C GLU A 31 15.83 -10.47 30.40
N SER A 32 15.20 -11.57 30.07
CA SER A 32 14.36 -11.66 28.89
C SER A 32 13.06 -10.91 29.18
N LYS A 33 13.03 -9.63 28.91
CA LYS A 33 11.77 -8.92 28.75
C LYS A 33 11.22 -9.37 27.42
N THR A 34 10.22 -10.21 27.45
CA THR A 34 9.37 -10.47 26.28
C THR A 34 8.55 -9.20 26.04
N ASN A 35 9.10 -8.26 25.27
CA ASN A 35 8.31 -7.20 24.73
C ASN A 35 7.41 -7.84 23.67
N THR A 36 6.15 -8.03 24.01
CA THR A 36 5.14 -8.42 23.04
C THR A 36 4.90 -7.18 22.18
N PHE A 37 5.56 -7.09 21.06
CA PHE A 37 5.18 -6.13 20.03
C PHE A 37 3.86 -6.61 19.45
N THR A 38 2.78 -5.96 19.82
CA THR A 38 1.52 -6.13 19.14
C THR A 38 1.69 -5.44 17.79
N VAL A 39 1.84 -6.21 16.73
CA VAL A 39 1.72 -5.69 15.36
C VAL A 39 0.32 -5.10 15.28
N GLY A 40 0.21 -3.80 14.99
CA GLY A 40 -1.07 -3.14 14.89
C GLY A 40 -1.95 -3.91 13.90
N ASN A 41 -3.15 -4.28 14.32
CA ASN A 41 -4.09 -4.96 13.45
C ASN A 41 -4.69 -3.92 12.50
N VAL A 42 -4.33 -4.00 11.23
CA VAL A 42 -4.96 -3.21 10.16
C VAL A 42 -5.82 -4.15 9.33
N ASP A 43 -7.13 -3.92 9.39
CA ASP A 43 -8.12 -4.65 8.62
C ASP A 43 -8.93 -3.66 7.79
N ILE A 44 -9.11 -3.95 6.50
CA ILE A 44 -9.81 -3.10 5.54
C ILE A 44 -10.77 -3.92 4.70
N THR A 45 -11.83 -3.27 4.24
CA THR A 45 -12.72 -3.82 3.22
C THR A 45 -12.71 -2.93 1.99
N LEU A 46 -12.77 -3.56 0.82
CA LEU A 46 -12.94 -2.89 -0.46
C LEU A 46 -14.36 -3.17 -0.97
N THR A 47 -15.08 -2.13 -1.30
CA THR A 47 -16.44 -2.21 -1.86
C THR A 47 -16.58 -1.29 -3.07
N GLU A 48 -17.54 -1.58 -3.94
CA GLU A 48 -17.93 -0.73 -5.08
C GLU A 48 -19.48 -0.59 -5.07
N PRO A 49 -20.01 0.26 -4.18
CA PRO A 49 -21.47 0.30 -3.95
C PRO A 49 -22.31 0.66 -5.18
N SER A 50 -21.78 1.47 -6.08
CA SER A 50 -22.49 1.90 -7.30
C SER A 50 -22.21 1.04 -8.52
N TRP A 51 -21.34 0.03 -8.40
CA TRP A 51 -21.03 -0.88 -9.49
C TRP A 51 -22.14 -1.90 -9.68
N LEU A 52 -22.80 -1.88 -10.84
CA LEU A 52 -23.94 -2.76 -11.16
C LEU A 52 -23.53 -4.15 -11.66
N GLY A 53 -22.23 -4.44 -11.66
CA GLY A 53 -21.69 -5.73 -12.12
C GLY A 53 -21.40 -5.77 -13.62
N ASP A 54 -20.63 -6.76 -14.03
CA ASP A 54 -20.11 -6.92 -15.40
C ASP A 54 -21.20 -7.24 -16.44
N THR A 55 -22.42 -7.57 -15.98
CA THR A 55 -23.57 -7.88 -16.84
C THR A 55 -24.46 -6.69 -17.11
N SER A 56 -24.20 -5.52 -16.51
CA SER A 56 -24.94 -4.30 -16.80
C SER A 56 -24.62 -3.79 -18.20
N ASP A 57 -25.62 -3.25 -18.92
CA ASP A 57 -25.40 -2.61 -20.23
C ASP A 57 -24.34 -1.51 -20.18
N ASP A 58 -24.13 -0.92 -19.01
CA ASP A 58 -23.14 0.12 -18.76
C ASP A 58 -21.72 -0.40 -18.71
N ALA A 59 -21.52 -1.61 -18.19
CA ALA A 59 -20.22 -2.27 -18.08
C ALA A 59 -19.76 -2.87 -19.42
N VAL A 60 -20.69 -3.25 -20.28
CA VAL A 60 -20.41 -4.05 -21.49
C VAL A 60 -20.01 -3.20 -22.68
N ARG A 61 -20.25 -1.87 -22.67
CA ARG A 61 -20.05 -1.02 -23.85
C ARG A 61 -19.24 0.24 -23.53
N LEU A 62 -18.05 0.32 -24.10
CA LEU A 62 -17.27 1.56 -24.16
C LEU A 62 -17.90 2.50 -25.19
N ILE A 63 -18.74 3.41 -24.73
CA ILE A 63 -19.40 4.42 -25.59
C ILE A 63 -18.75 5.77 -25.32
N PRO A 64 -18.21 6.48 -26.33
CA PRO A 64 -17.66 7.82 -26.18
C PRO A 64 -18.65 8.76 -25.47
N GLY A 65 -18.15 9.51 -24.48
CA GLY A 65 -18.95 10.40 -23.65
C GLY A 65 -19.73 9.73 -22.52
N LYS A 66 -19.73 8.39 -22.44
CA LYS A 66 -20.45 7.65 -21.38
C LYS A 66 -19.63 7.63 -20.09
N THR A 67 -20.34 7.78 -18.98
CA THR A 67 -19.82 7.61 -17.63
C THR A 67 -20.36 6.32 -17.03
N ILE A 68 -19.48 5.48 -16.53
CA ILE A 68 -19.74 4.19 -15.90
C ILE A 68 -19.52 4.36 -14.40
N ALA A 69 -20.55 4.14 -13.61
CA ALA A 69 -20.44 4.20 -12.14
C ALA A 69 -19.46 3.10 -11.67
N LYS A 70 -18.37 3.51 -11.04
CA LYS A 70 -17.38 2.62 -10.45
C LYS A 70 -16.71 3.39 -9.33
N ASP A 71 -17.08 3.07 -8.11
CA ASP A 71 -16.78 3.86 -6.94
C ASP A 71 -16.02 3.06 -5.85
N PRO A 72 -14.80 2.58 -6.16
CA PRO A 72 -14.05 1.77 -5.22
C PRO A 72 -13.80 2.54 -3.93
N THR A 73 -14.29 1.96 -2.86
CA THR A 73 -14.28 2.53 -1.51
C THR A 73 -13.57 1.59 -0.56
N ILE A 74 -12.52 2.09 0.09
CA ILE A 74 -11.82 1.37 1.15
C ILE A 74 -12.39 1.84 2.49
N THR A 75 -12.80 0.89 3.33
CA THR A 75 -13.25 1.15 4.70
C THR A 75 -12.27 0.49 5.68
N VAL A 76 -11.78 1.26 6.64
CA VAL A 76 -10.98 0.76 7.76
C VAL A 76 -11.93 0.14 8.78
N ALA A 77 -11.71 -1.12 9.16
CA ALA A 77 -12.59 -1.82 10.09
C ALA A 77 -12.65 -1.11 11.45
N THR A 78 -13.78 -1.20 12.13
CA THR A 78 -14.01 -0.54 13.44
C THR A 78 -13.09 -1.04 14.55
N THR A 79 -12.51 -2.23 14.39
CA THR A 79 -11.54 -2.85 15.31
C THR A 79 -10.10 -2.59 14.90
N SER A 80 -9.89 -1.87 13.81
CA SER A 80 -8.58 -1.60 13.22
C SER A 80 -7.91 -0.39 13.88
N GLN A 81 -6.60 -0.30 13.72
CA GLN A 81 -5.85 0.93 14.00
C GLN A 81 -6.06 1.94 12.87
N THR A 82 -5.80 3.23 13.16
CA THR A 82 -5.73 4.27 12.13
C THR A 82 -4.70 3.87 11.07
N ALA A 83 -5.03 3.99 9.79
CA ALA A 83 -4.20 3.48 8.71
C ALA A 83 -4.12 4.43 7.52
N TYR A 84 -2.95 4.48 6.88
CA TYR A 84 -2.85 4.96 5.50
C TYR A 84 -3.40 3.90 4.56
N THR A 85 -4.19 4.34 3.59
CA THR A 85 -4.77 3.46 2.58
C THR A 85 -4.23 3.82 1.20
N PHE A 86 -4.04 2.78 0.38
CA PHE A 86 -3.59 2.90 -1.00
C PHE A 86 -4.41 1.98 -1.89
N MET A 87 -4.53 2.36 -3.15
CA MET A 87 -5.29 1.59 -4.12
C MET A 87 -4.46 1.38 -5.38
N LYS A 88 -4.23 0.13 -5.74
CA LYS A 88 -3.64 -0.24 -7.02
C LYS A 88 -4.77 -0.45 -8.03
N VAL A 89 -4.73 0.30 -9.11
CA VAL A 89 -5.64 0.22 -10.25
C VAL A 89 -4.86 -0.34 -11.41
N GLN A 90 -5.14 -1.57 -11.80
CA GLN A 90 -4.48 -2.26 -12.89
C GLN A 90 -5.42 -2.39 -14.09
N LEU A 91 -4.92 -2.05 -15.27
CA LEU A 91 -5.68 -2.03 -16.52
C LEU A 91 -5.29 -3.21 -17.41
N SER A 92 -6.25 -3.75 -18.13
CA SER A 92 -5.94 -4.74 -19.18
C SER A 92 -5.13 -4.11 -20.32
N ALA A 93 -4.42 -4.93 -21.08
CA ALA A 93 -3.58 -4.49 -22.20
C ALA A 93 -4.39 -3.70 -23.23
N ASP A 94 -5.61 -4.14 -23.56
CA ASP A 94 -6.46 -3.43 -24.53
C ASP A 94 -6.95 -2.09 -23.99
N PHE A 95 -7.15 -1.98 -22.65
CA PHE A 95 -7.51 -0.70 -22.04
C PHE A 95 -6.34 0.29 -22.07
N LEU A 96 -5.15 -0.17 -21.73
CA LEU A 96 -3.93 0.65 -21.83
C LEU A 96 -3.68 1.13 -23.25
N GLU A 97 -3.83 0.26 -24.25
CA GLU A 97 -3.70 0.61 -25.64
C GLU A 97 -4.70 1.71 -26.04
N LEU A 98 -5.95 1.60 -25.58
CA LEU A 98 -6.98 2.62 -25.78
C LEU A 98 -6.60 3.96 -25.15
N LEU A 99 -6.16 3.95 -23.86
CA LEU A 99 -5.73 5.17 -23.17
C LEU A 99 -4.56 5.85 -23.88
N ASN A 100 -3.55 5.09 -24.27
CA ASN A 100 -2.37 5.59 -24.96
C ASN A 100 -2.70 6.14 -26.36
N THR A 101 -3.56 5.45 -27.12
CA THR A 101 -4.01 5.89 -28.42
C THR A 101 -4.80 7.19 -28.32
N TRP A 102 -5.71 7.27 -27.34
CA TRP A 102 -6.46 8.49 -27.06
C TRP A 102 -5.54 9.63 -26.63
N ALA A 103 -4.64 9.41 -25.67
CA ALA A 103 -3.70 10.41 -25.16
C ALA A 103 -2.82 10.98 -26.30
N THR A 104 -2.31 10.11 -27.17
CA THR A 104 -1.54 10.49 -28.34
C THR A 104 -2.37 11.37 -29.31
N ALA A 105 -3.61 10.98 -29.59
CA ALA A 105 -4.51 11.73 -30.45
C ALA A 105 -4.90 13.10 -29.88
N GLN A 106 -4.91 13.24 -28.55
CA GLN A 106 -5.21 14.50 -27.87
C GLN A 106 -3.95 15.32 -27.52
N ASN A 107 -2.75 14.85 -27.85
CA ASN A 107 -1.46 15.42 -27.44
C ASN A 107 -1.32 15.56 -25.90
N VAL A 108 -1.90 14.62 -25.13
CA VAL A 108 -1.77 14.55 -23.68
C VAL A 108 -0.57 13.68 -23.33
N THR A 109 0.46 14.27 -22.75
CA THR A 109 1.71 13.57 -22.36
C THR A 109 1.83 13.36 -20.86
N ASP A 110 1.07 14.09 -20.05
CA ASP A 110 1.04 13.94 -18.60
C ASP A 110 0.15 12.75 -18.21
N PRO A 111 0.69 11.70 -17.61
CA PRO A 111 -0.09 10.56 -17.15
C PRO A 111 -1.21 10.93 -16.16
N SER A 112 -0.98 11.93 -15.31
CA SER A 112 -2.00 12.39 -14.36
C SER A 112 -3.20 13.00 -15.07
N ALA A 113 -2.96 13.72 -16.17
CA ALA A 113 -4.02 14.27 -17.01
C ALA A 113 -4.78 13.15 -17.76
N VAL A 114 -4.09 12.10 -18.21
CA VAL A 114 -4.73 10.93 -18.82
C VAL A 114 -5.65 10.26 -17.80
N ILE A 115 -5.14 9.95 -16.61
CA ILE A 115 -5.93 9.33 -15.53
C ILE A 115 -7.11 10.23 -15.15
N GLY A 116 -6.90 11.54 -14.97
CA GLY A 116 -7.95 12.49 -14.63
C GLY A 116 -9.05 12.65 -15.70
N ALA A 117 -8.74 12.41 -16.97
CA ALA A 117 -9.73 12.41 -18.05
C ALA A 117 -10.66 11.19 -18.00
N TRP A 118 -10.15 10.04 -17.58
CA TRP A 118 -10.88 8.77 -17.57
C TRP A 118 -11.50 8.44 -16.21
N PHE A 119 -10.83 8.78 -15.11
CA PHE A 119 -11.28 8.48 -13.76
C PHE A 119 -11.76 9.76 -13.07
N LYS A 120 -13.04 9.81 -12.76
CA LYS A 120 -13.65 10.95 -12.04
C LYS A 120 -13.39 10.82 -10.55
N THR A 121 -12.64 11.75 -10.01
CA THR A 121 -12.43 11.83 -8.55
C THR A 121 -13.62 12.48 -7.86
N PRO A 122 -13.91 12.09 -6.61
CA PRO A 122 -14.93 12.73 -5.79
C PRO A 122 -14.66 14.22 -5.60
N GLU A 123 -15.71 15.03 -5.51
CA GLU A 123 -15.58 16.45 -5.25
C GLU A 123 -14.94 16.69 -3.88
N GLY A 124 -13.96 17.59 -3.82
CA GLY A 124 -13.22 17.90 -2.60
C GLY A 124 -12.22 16.82 -2.14
N TYR A 125 -12.05 15.78 -2.94
CA TYR A 125 -11.18 14.65 -2.64
C TYR A 125 -10.29 14.32 -3.84
N SER A 126 -8.99 14.37 -3.66
CA SER A 126 -8.06 14.14 -4.77
C SER A 126 -6.98 13.14 -4.35
N PRO A 127 -7.18 11.84 -4.61
CA PRO A 127 -6.10 10.86 -4.49
C PRO A 127 -4.92 11.28 -5.37
N LYS A 128 -3.72 11.10 -4.85
CA LYS A 128 -2.48 11.34 -5.62
C LYS A 128 -1.99 10.05 -6.22
N ILE A 129 -1.42 10.14 -7.42
CA ILE A 129 -0.66 9.03 -7.99
C ILE A 129 0.64 8.92 -7.20
N MET A 130 0.82 7.80 -6.53
CA MET A 130 2.00 7.51 -5.71
C MET A 130 3.09 6.81 -6.51
N ALA A 131 2.71 5.90 -7.39
CA ALA A 131 3.60 5.23 -8.32
C ALA A 131 2.84 4.82 -9.58
N MET A 132 3.58 4.53 -10.65
CA MET A 132 3.04 4.08 -11.92
C MET A 132 3.92 2.99 -12.51
N GLY A 133 3.33 1.85 -12.77
CA GLY A 133 3.95 0.76 -13.52
C GLY A 133 3.56 0.77 -15.00
N SER A 134 3.88 -0.31 -15.70
CA SER A 134 3.55 -0.44 -17.11
C SER A 134 2.04 -0.59 -17.40
N ASP A 135 1.29 -1.15 -16.45
CA ASP A 135 -0.13 -1.50 -16.60
C ASP A 135 -0.97 -1.12 -15.37
N TYR A 136 -0.41 -0.38 -14.42
CA TYR A 136 -1.11 0.04 -13.21
C TYR A 136 -0.68 1.41 -12.73
N VAL A 137 -1.53 1.98 -11.89
CA VAL A 137 -1.21 3.14 -11.04
C VAL A 137 -1.51 2.78 -9.59
N ILE A 138 -0.74 3.35 -8.66
CA ILE A 138 -1.03 3.28 -7.23
C ILE A 138 -1.44 4.67 -6.76
N LEU A 139 -2.63 4.75 -6.20
CA LEU A 139 -3.22 5.97 -5.68
C LEU A 139 -3.10 5.97 -4.14
N GLY A 140 -2.87 7.14 -3.56
CA GLY A 140 -2.83 7.32 -2.10
C GLY A 140 -3.55 8.59 -1.68
N VAL A 141 -4.11 8.57 -0.46
CA VAL A 141 -4.77 9.74 0.12
C VAL A 141 -3.86 10.42 1.13
N LEU A 142 -4.01 11.74 1.29
CA LEU A 142 -3.09 12.54 2.09
C LEU A 142 -3.14 12.16 3.58
N SER A 143 -4.35 11.97 4.11
CA SER A 143 -4.55 11.73 5.54
C SER A 143 -4.90 10.27 5.81
N PRO A 144 -4.35 9.68 6.88
CA PRO A 144 -4.76 8.33 7.29
C PRO A 144 -6.22 8.33 7.70
N LYS A 145 -6.84 7.14 7.71
CA LYS A 145 -8.24 6.92 8.06
C LYS A 145 -8.33 6.23 9.41
N ALA A 146 -9.19 6.77 10.27
CA ALA A 146 -9.48 6.16 11.57
C ALA A 146 -10.36 4.91 11.41
N ALA A 147 -10.45 4.14 12.49
CA ALA A 147 -11.35 2.99 12.56
C ALA A 147 -12.79 3.39 12.18
N GLY A 148 -13.42 2.64 11.29
CA GLY A 148 -14.76 2.88 10.77
C GLY A 148 -14.85 3.93 9.66
N GLU A 149 -13.78 4.66 9.35
CA GLU A 149 -13.79 5.63 8.25
C GLU A 149 -13.63 4.95 6.88
N SER A 150 -14.29 5.55 5.90
CA SER A 150 -14.22 5.12 4.51
C SER A 150 -13.60 6.18 3.63
N VAL A 151 -12.98 5.74 2.54
CA VAL A 151 -12.44 6.60 1.51
C VAL A 151 -12.77 6.06 0.13
N LYS A 152 -13.38 6.90 -0.70
CA LYS A 152 -13.66 6.62 -2.09
C LYS A 152 -12.52 7.19 -2.95
N TYR A 153 -11.95 6.38 -3.82
CA TYR A 153 -10.82 6.78 -4.64
C TYR A 153 -11.21 7.45 -5.95
N PHE A 154 -12.29 7.01 -6.55
CA PHE A 154 -12.94 7.69 -7.69
C PHE A 154 -14.43 7.33 -7.71
N ASP A 155 -15.23 8.12 -8.44
CA ASP A 155 -16.71 7.96 -8.50
C ASP A 155 -17.15 7.20 -9.74
N ALA A 156 -16.36 7.31 -10.81
CA ALA A 156 -16.75 6.76 -12.09
C ALA A 156 -15.57 6.65 -13.05
N VAL A 157 -15.73 5.82 -14.05
CA VAL A 157 -14.90 5.80 -15.26
C VAL A 157 -15.67 6.45 -16.39
N THR A 158 -15.13 7.51 -16.98
CA THR A 158 -15.73 8.22 -18.11
C THR A 158 -14.94 7.94 -19.37
N VAL A 159 -15.58 7.46 -20.41
CA VAL A 159 -14.98 7.36 -21.73
C VAL A 159 -15.00 8.76 -22.34
N PRO A 160 -13.86 9.42 -22.58
CA PRO A 160 -13.87 10.76 -23.17
C PRO A 160 -14.65 10.81 -24.48
N GLY A 161 -15.41 11.90 -24.69
CA GLY A 161 -16.22 12.05 -25.90
C GLY A 161 -15.40 12.16 -27.19
N THR A 162 -14.10 12.39 -27.08
CA THR A 162 -13.14 12.42 -28.18
C THR A 162 -12.58 11.04 -28.58
N VAL A 163 -12.93 9.98 -27.81
CA VAL A 163 -12.65 8.59 -28.23
C VAL A 163 -13.44 8.28 -29.49
N THR A 164 -12.78 7.75 -30.50
CA THR A 164 -13.42 7.34 -31.77
C THR A 164 -13.52 5.82 -31.86
N GLN A 165 -14.43 5.34 -32.70
CA GLN A 165 -14.64 3.89 -32.89
C GLN A 165 -13.35 3.18 -33.34
N ASN A 166 -12.48 3.86 -34.08
CA ASN A 166 -11.22 3.29 -34.58
C ASN A 166 -10.16 3.10 -33.44
N MET A 167 -10.34 3.77 -32.33
CA MET A 167 -9.47 3.59 -31.14
C MET A 167 -9.87 2.36 -30.31
N ILE A 168 -11.13 1.93 -30.44
CA ILE A 168 -11.67 0.81 -29.71
C ILE A 168 -11.43 -0.47 -30.52
N LYS A 169 -10.68 -1.39 -29.95
CA LYS A 169 -10.34 -2.66 -30.59
C LYS A 169 -11.59 -3.56 -30.65
N ALA A 170 -11.89 -4.08 -31.82
CA ALA A 170 -12.95 -5.04 -31.99
C ALA A 170 -12.66 -6.31 -31.16
N ASN A 171 -13.58 -6.73 -30.34
CA ASN A 171 -13.43 -7.84 -29.38
C ASN A 171 -12.33 -7.63 -28.33
N GLY A 172 -11.96 -6.37 -28.04
CA GLY A 172 -11.00 -6.03 -27.00
C GLY A 172 -11.57 -6.31 -25.61
N THR A 173 -10.68 -6.66 -24.67
CA THR A 173 -11.02 -6.86 -23.25
C THR A 173 -10.60 -5.64 -22.45
N TYR A 174 -11.57 -4.93 -21.89
CA TYR A 174 -11.37 -3.69 -21.13
C TYR A 174 -11.70 -3.89 -19.68
N THR A 175 -10.73 -4.34 -18.90
CA THR A 175 -10.92 -4.60 -17.45
C THR A 175 -10.08 -3.67 -16.59
N ILE A 176 -10.63 -3.38 -15.41
CA ILE A 176 -9.98 -2.63 -14.34
C ILE A 176 -9.97 -3.54 -13.11
N ASN A 177 -8.80 -3.98 -12.70
CA ASN A 177 -8.61 -4.71 -11.47
C ASN A 177 -8.18 -3.75 -10.36
N ILE A 178 -8.85 -3.84 -9.21
CA ILE A 178 -8.60 -2.95 -8.08
C ILE A 178 -8.14 -3.79 -6.90
N THR A 179 -7.03 -3.37 -6.28
CA THR A 179 -6.52 -3.97 -5.05
C THR A 179 -6.33 -2.87 -4.01
N ALA A 180 -6.90 -3.08 -2.83
CA ALA A 180 -6.76 -2.20 -1.68
C ALA A 180 -5.59 -2.63 -0.79
N TYR A 181 -4.85 -1.66 -0.27
CA TYR A 181 -3.75 -1.84 0.65
C TYR A 181 -3.89 -0.87 1.81
N ALA A 182 -3.40 -1.27 2.98
CA ALA A 182 -3.31 -0.39 4.13
C ALA A 182 -2.10 -0.71 4.99
N ILE A 183 -1.58 0.32 5.65
CA ILE A 183 -0.53 0.22 6.65
C ILE A 183 -0.91 1.10 7.84
N GLN A 184 -0.64 0.64 9.06
CA GLN A 184 -0.91 1.45 10.26
C GLN A 184 -0.25 2.83 10.15
N ALA A 185 -0.92 3.85 10.65
CA ALA A 185 -0.42 5.22 10.59
C ALA A 185 0.59 5.54 11.70
N GLU A 186 0.56 4.78 12.80
CA GLU A 186 1.52 4.91 13.89
C GLU A 186 2.94 4.63 13.39
N GLY A 187 3.88 5.50 13.75
CA GLY A 187 5.25 5.47 13.27
C GLY A 187 5.50 6.24 11.97
N PHE A 188 4.46 6.86 11.40
CA PHE A 188 4.58 7.74 10.23
C PHE A 188 4.02 9.13 10.50
N VAL A 189 2.84 9.22 11.15
CA VAL A 189 2.16 10.50 11.39
C VAL A 189 2.95 11.37 12.34
N GLY A 190 3.34 12.57 11.86
CA GLY A 190 4.11 13.56 12.63
C GLY A 190 5.59 13.23 12.79
N GLU A 191 6.08 12.16 12.15
CA GLU A 191 7.49 11.74 12.20
C GLU A 191 8.33 12.40 11.10
N ASN A 192 7.68 12.98 10.09
CA ASN A 192 8.33 13.59 8.93
C ASN A 192 8.00 15.10 8.83
N ALA A 193 8.49 15.75 7.78
CA ALA A 193 8.39 17.21 7.62
C ALA A 193 6.93 17.72 7.54
N ASP A 194 6.06 16.94 6.90
CA ASP A 194 4.64 17.26 6.72
C ASP A 194 3.82 15.99 6.37
N ALA A 195 2.50 16.15 6.24
CA ALA A 195 1.59 15.06 5.92
C ALA A 195 1.85 14.38 4.55
N GLN A 196 2.50 15.07 3.61
CA GLN A 196 2.89 14.46 2.34
C GLN A 196 4.09 13.54 2.53
N ALA A 197 5.07 13.99 3.32
CA ALA A 197 6.24 13.19 3.68
C ALA A 197 5.85 11.97 4.53
N ASP A 198 4.90 12.11 5.48
CA ASP A 198 4.36 11.01 6.26
C ASP A 198 3.70 9.95 5.35
N ARG A 199 2.82 10.38 4.44
CA ARG A 199 2.20 9.47 3.46
C ARG A 199 3.24 8.79 2.57
N LEU A 200 4.26 9.53 2.12
CA LEU A 200 5.32 8.99 1.27
C LEU A 200 6.14 7.94 2.02
N ALA A 201 6.45 8.17 3.29
CA ALA A 201 7.14 7.21 4.14
C ALA A 201 6.31 5.91 4.32
N ALA A 202 5.01 6.05 4.60
CA ALA A 202 4.08 4.94 4.69
C ALA A 202 3.97 4.16 3.36
N PHE A 203 3.91 4.89 2.24
CA PHE A 203 3.92 4.28 0.90
C PHE A 203 5.19 3.47 0.64
N THR A 204 6.36 4.05 0.89
CA THR A 204 7.66 3.39 0.66
C THR A 204 7.83 2.15 1.55
N ALA A 205 7.33 2.20 2.79
CA ALA A 205 7.36 1.04 3.69
C ALA A 205 6.47 -0.12 3.18
N LEU A 206 5.32 0.20 2.58
CA LEU A 206 4.37 -0.79 2.07
C LEU A 206 4.76 -1.31 0.68
N PHE A 207 5.41 -0.48 -0.14
CA PHE A 207 5.79 -0.78 -1.52
C PHE A 207 7.29 -0.50 -1.74
N PRO A 208 8.20 -1.30 -1.14
CA PRO A 208 9.63 -1.04 -1.18
C PRO A 208 10.25 -1.14 -2.59
N ASP A 209 9.59 -1.86 -3.49
CA ASP A 209 10.06 -2.05 -4.88
C ASP A 209 9.51 -0.99 -5.86
N GLU A 210 8.61 -0.12 -5.40
CA GLU A 210 8.01 0.91 -6.24
C GLU A 210 8.80 2.22 -6.15
N THR A 211 8.94 2.91 -7.28
CA THR A 211 9.53 4.26 -7.32
C THR A 211 8.44 5.30 -7.10
N PRO A 212 8.45 6.05 -5.97
CA PRO A 212 7.46 7.09 -5.73
C PRO A 212 7.52 8.20 -6.75
N LEU A 213 6.34 8.70 -7.17
CA LEU A 213 6.22 9.93 -7.92
C LEU A 213 6.18 11.10 -6.92
N ALA A 214 7.05 12.08 -7.12
CA ALA A 214 7.20 13.25 -6.25
C ALA A 214 5.98 14.19 -6.30
#